data_643b579e681fb4b6c70ab4e00db7d04b
#
_entry.id   643b579e681fb4b6c70ab4e00db7d04b
#
_cell.length_a   1.000
_cell.length_b   1.000
_cell.length_c   1.000
_cell.angle_alpha   90.00
_cell.angle_beta   90.00
_cell.angle_gamma   90.00
#
_symmetry.space_group_name_H-M   'P 1'
#
loop_
_entity.id
_entity.type
_entity.pdbx_description
1 polymer ?
#
loop_
_entity_poly.entity_id
_entity_poly.type
_entity_poly.pdbx_seq_one_letter_code
_entity_poly.pdbx_strand_id
1 'polypeptide(L)'
;MRKIHQNETHIKKLNELQQDASAIIVFQDEVHFQVTTSVTRKWVVKGSEPKVKSAPGRKSVPYSGYVIPKTGELIVTKPSWFNYETVIESFRHLVESYPVPEESRVYLVLDNAPWHKKAVRLVQTEALPEYQDIRDRMTLIFLPPYSPDLNPIEQVWRITRREVTHNRYFPNAQALESTLDGYFATHRQPNRKLADLCSFKHNN
;
A
#
# COMPACT_ATOMS: atom_id res chain seq x y z
N MET A 1 8.26 22.42 15.33
CA MET A 1 7.24 23.29 14.73
C MET A 1 7.02 23.05 13.22
N ARG A 2 8.03 23.12 12.31
CA ARG A 2 7.82 22.89 10.85
C ARG A 2 7.13 21.58 10.48
N LYS A 3 7.50 20.44 11.11
CA LYS A 3 6.93 19.13 10.80
C LYS A 3 5.45 19.04 11.16
N ILE A 4 5.04 19.59 12.31
CA ILE A 4 3.63 19.59 12.76
C ILE A 4 2.78 20.37 11.76
N HIS A 5 3.20 21.55 11.38
CA HIS A 5 2.48 22.42 10.42
C HIS A 5 2.36 21.80 9.02
N GLN A 6 3.39 21.08 8.53
CA GLN A 6 3.34 20.37 7.25
C GLN A 6 2.35 19.21 7.28
N ASN A 7 2.30 18.46 8.40
CA ASN A 7 1.35 17.37 8.58
C ASN A 7 -0.10 17.91 8.63
N GLU A 8 -0.34 19.01 9.35
CA GLU A 8 -1.66 19.65 9.43
C GLU A 8 -2.17 20.10 8.06
N THR A 9 -1.32 20.75 7.27
CA THR A 9 -1.67 21.18 5.91
C THR A 9 -1.98 20.01 4.99
N HIS A 10 -1.21 18.93 5.10
CA HIS A 10 -1.43 17.71 4.31
C HIS A 10 -2.74 17.02 4.69
N ILE A 11 -2.99 16.84 6.00
CA ILE A 11 -4.22 16.27 6.52
C ILE A 11 -5.43 17.10 6.08
N LYS A 12 -5.34 18.43 6.16
CA LYS A 12 -6.40 19.33 5.70
C LYS A 12 -6.71 19.10 4.23
N LYS A 13 -5.71 19.05 3.36
CA LYS A 13 -5.88 18.79 1.92
C LYS A 13 -6.55 17.43 1.66
N LEU A 14 -6.13 16.36 2.36
CA LEU A 14 -6.74 15.05 2.22
C LEU A 14 -8.20 15.04 2.70
N ASN A 15 -8.50 15.77 3.78
CA ASN A 15 -9.87 15.91 4.27
C ASN A 15 -10.77 16.66 3.28
N GLU A 16 -10.26 17.72 2.66
CA GLU A 16 -10.99 18.44 1.60
C GLU A 16 -11.28 17.51 0.42
N LEU A 17 -10.30 16.71 -0.02
CA LEU A 17 -10.48 15.72 -1.07
C LEU A 17 -11.48 14.61 -0.69
N GLN A 18 -11.57 14.22 0.57
CA GLN A 18 -12.55 13.23 1.04
C GLN A 18 -14.00 13.72 0.93
N GLN A 19 -14.21 15.02 0.96
CA GLN A 19 -15.55 15.63 0.78
C GLN A 19 -15.94 15.77 -0.69
N ASP A 20 -14.98 15.67 -1.61
CA ASP A 20 -15.22 15.69 -3.04
C ASP A 20 -15.68 14.31 -3.52
N ALA A 21 -16.91 14.22 -4.04
CA ALA A 21 -17.48 12.97 -4.53
C ALA A 21 -16.74 12.43 -5.77
N SER A 22 -16.09 13.30 -6.54
CA SER A 22 -15.31 12.94 -7.74
C SER A 22 -13.87 12.52 -7.40
N ALA A 23 -13.39 12.77 -6.18
CA ALA A 23 -12.05 12.41 -5.77
C ALA A 23 -11.99 10.95 -5.26
N ILE A 24 -11.07 10.18 -5.84
CA ILE A 24 -10.73 8.83 -5.39
C ILE A 24 -9.35 8.87 -4.78
N ILE A 25 -9.26 8.86 -3.46
CA ILE A 25 -7.98 8.87 -2.75
C ILE A 25 -7.47 7.45 -2.64
N VAL A 26 -6.24 7.23 -3.10
CA VAL A 26 -5.54 5.94 -3.06
C VAL A 26 -4.21 6.13 -2.36
N PHE A 27 -3.86 5.22 -1.47
CA PHE A 27 -2.54 5.20 -0.83
C PHE A 27 -1.74 4.04 -1.35
N GLN A 28 -0.49 4.30 -1.67
CA GLN A 28 0.44 3.32 -2.19
C GLN A 28 1.62 3.13 -1.23
N ASP A 29 2.13 1.89 -1.19
CA ASP A 29 3.38 1.55 -0.51
C ASP A 29 3.91 0.21 -1.03
N GLU A 30 5.20 -0.05 -0.82
CA GLU A 30 5.86 -1.30 -1.14
C GLU A 30 6.13 -2.11 0.13
N VAL A 31 6.06 -3.43 -0.03
CA VAL A 31 6.31 -4.35 1.06
C VAL A 31 7.11 -5.57 0.61
N HIS A 32 8.01 -6.03 1.46
CA HIS A 32 8.69 -7.31 1.32
C HIS A 32 8.20 -8.28 2.39
N PHE A 33 7.54 -9.36 1.97
CA PHE A 33 7.19 -10.45 2.87
C PHE A 33 8.32 -11.48 2.89
N GLN A 34 8.89 -11.70 4.08
CA GLN A 34 10.01 -12.61 4.27
C GLN A 34 9.54 -14.06 4.32
N VAL A 35 10.29 -14.97 3.67
CA VAL A 35 10.07 -16.43 3.78
C VAL A 35 10.45 -16.92 5.18
N THR A 36 11.46 -16.30 5.77
CA THR A 36 11.85 -16.57 7.16
C THR A 36 10.69 -16.28 8.11
N THR A 37 10.35 -17.23 8.93
CA THR A 37 9.22 -17.12 9.84
C THR A 37 9.40 -16.00 10.84
N SER A 38 8.48 -15.04 10.85
CA SER A 38 8.40 -14.02 11.90
C SER A 38 7.62 -14.57 13.09
N VAL A 39 8.31 -14.64 14.24
CA VAL A 39 7.70 -15.13 15.48
C VAL A 39 7.13 -13.97 16.27
N THR A 40 5.85 -14.10 16.64
CA THR A 40 5.16 -13.11 17.47
C THR A 40 4.49 -13.79 18.66
N ARG A 41 4.14 -13.01 19.68
CA ARG A 41 3.41 -13.53 20.83
C ARG A 41 2.09 -14.17 20.41
N LYS A 42 1.81 -15.34 20.99
CA LYS A 42 0.60 -16.12 20.76
C LYS A 42 0.06 -16.63 22.09
N TRP A 43 -1.25 -16.66 22.25
CA TRP A 43 -1.89 -17.37 23.35
C TRP A 43 -1.71 -18.86 23.15
N VAL A 44 -1.24 -19.54 24.20
CA VAL A 44 -1.01 -20.98 24.22
C VAL A 44 -1.49 -21.55 25.55
N VAL A 45 -1.71 -22.85 25.60
CA VAL A 45 -2.04 -23.54 26.86
C VAL A 45 -0.89 -23.35 27.85
N LYS A 46 -1.21 -23.04 29.10
CA LYS A 46 -0.22 -22.85 30.17
C LYS A 46 0.66 -24.11 30.28
N GLY A 47 1.99 -23.89 30.24
CA GLY A 47 2.97 -24.99 30.31
C GLY A 47 3.36 -25.58 28.95
N SER A 48 2.77 -25.12 27.82
CA SER A 48 3.21 -25.53 26.50
C SER A 48 4.37 -24.67 25.97
N GLU A 49 5.28 -25.29 25.21
CA GLU A 49 6.39 -24.63 24.51
C GLU A 49 6.14 -24.69 22.99
N PRO A 50 5.40 -23.74 22.40
CA PRO A 50 5.13 -23.79 20.99
C PRO A 50 6.40 -23.54 20.18
N LYS A 51 6.72 -24.44 19.26
CA LYS A 51 7.84 -24.31 18.33
C LYS A 51 7.32 -24.01 16.94
N VAL A 52 7.92 -23.04 16.26
CA VAL A 52 7.61 -22.71 14.87
C VAL A 52 8.85 -23.04 14.02
N LYS A 53 8.65 -23.83 12.95
CA LYS A 53 9.71 -24.06 11.97
C LYS A 53 10.06 -22.76 11.27
N SER A 54 11.32 -22.59 10.88
CA SER A 54 11.77 -21.43 10.08
C SER A 54 12.56 -21.93 8.88
N ALA A 55 12.33 -21.32 7.73
CA ALA A 55 13.17 -21.55 6.55
C ALA A 55 14.47 -20.75 6.68
N PRO A 56 15.62 -21.31 6.30
CA PRO A 56 16.87 -20.57 6.27
C PRO A 56 16.90 -19.59 5.11
N GLY A 57 17.69 -18.52 5.25
CA GLY A 57 17.96 -17.55 4.20
C GLY A 57 17.12 -16.28 4.29
N ARG A 58 17.41 -15.33 3.37
CA ARG A 58 16.82 -13.98 3.34
C ARG A 58 15.91 -13.77 2.12
N LYS A 59 15.26 -14.84 1.63
CA LYS A 59 14.33 -14.70 0.51
C LYS A 59 13.08 -13.95 0.93
N SER A 60 12.61 -13.06 0.06
CA SER A 60 11.37 -12.32 0.24
C SER A 60 10.56 -12.26 -1.05
N VAL A 61 9.28 -11.98 -0.93
CA VAL A 61 8.38 -11.72 -2.06
C VAL A 61 7.97 -10.25 -1.99
N PRO A 62 8.28 -9.44 -3.02
CA PRO A 62 7.91 -8.04 -3.07
C PRO A 62 6.47 -7.87 -3.56
N TYR A 63 5.78 -6.89 -3.00
CA TYR A 63 4.49 -6.40 -3.50
C TYR A 63 4.47 -4.88 -3.47
N SER A 64 3.84 -4.27 -4.48
CA SER A 64 3.37 -2.89 -4.43
C SER A 64 1.86 -2.91 -4.27
N GLY A 65 1.32 -2.19 -3.31
CA GLY A 65 -0.10 -2.18 -3.00
C GLY A 65 -0.71 -0.80 -3.07
N TYR A 66 -2.00 -0.79 -3.36
CA TYR A 66 -2.86 0.38 -3.48
C TYR A 66 -4.11 0.14 -2.67
N VAL A 67 -4.34 0.92 -1.62
CA VAL A 67 -5.56 0.84 -0.82
C VAL A 67 -6.44 2.07 -1.07
N ILE A 68 -7.73 1.84 -1.25
CA ILE A 68 -8.76 2.89 -1.34
C ILE A 68 -9.48 2.93 0.02
N PRO A 69 -9.17 3.86 0.92
CA PRO A 69 -9.73 3.87 2.28
C PRO A 69 -11.26 3.93 2.33
N LYS A 70 -11.87 4.61 1.37
CA LYS A 70 -13.33 4.79 1.30
C LYS A 70 -14.09 3.46 1.14
N THR A 71 -13.53 2.53 0.35
CA THR A 71 -14.16 1.25 0.04
C THR A 71 -13.47 0.06 0.69
N GLY A 72 -12.20 0.24 1.10
CA GLY A 72 -11.35 -0.84 1.61
C GLY A 72 -10.86 -1.79 0.52
N GLU A 73 -10.98 -1.44 -0.74
CA GLU A 73 -10.42 -2.20 -1.85
C GLU A 73 -8.90 -2.14 -1.82
N LEU A 74 -8.28 -3.28 -2.09
CA LEU A 74 -6.83 -3.42 -2.16
C LEU A 74 -6.43 -4.02 -3.50
N ILE A 75 -5.65 -3.26 -4.26
CA ILE A 75 -5.03 -3.70 -5.50
C ILE A 75 -3.56 -3.94 -5.23
N VAL A 76 -3.02 -5.06 -5.70
CA VAL A 76 -1.59 -5.36 -5.54
C VAL A 76 -0.96 -5.77 -6.86
N THR A 77 0.30 -5.40 -7.03
CA THR A 77 1.17 -5.82 -8.12
C THR A 77 2.43 -6.48 -7.55
N LYS A 78 3.12 -7.27 -8.38
CA LYS A 78 4.35 -7.98 -8.00
C LYS A 78 5.51 -7.54 -8.90
N PRO A 79 6.16 -6.41 -8.61
CA PRO A 79 7.35 -6.01 -9.35
C PRO A 79 8.53 -6.93 -9.00
N SER A 80 9.40 -7.19 -9.98
CA SER A 80 10.63 -7.96 -9.72
C SER A 80 11.62 -7.20 -8.84
N TRP A 81 11.61 -5.87 -8.95
CA TRP A 81 12.37 -4.91 -8.13
C TRP A 81 11.65 -3.58 -8.08
N PHE A 82 12.04 -2.70 -7.14
CA PHE A 82 11.51 -1.36 -7.03
C PHE A 82 12.45 -0.34 -7.67
N ASN A 83 12.01 0.27 -8.75
CA ASN A 83 12.61 1.43 -9.39
C ASN A 83 11.52 2.34 -9.95
N TYR A 84 11.90 3.49 -10.52
CA TYR A 84 10.93 4.45 -11.05
C TYR A 84 10.12 3.90 -12.24
N GLU A 85 10.69 3.01 -13.04
CA GLU A 85 10.02 2.41 -14.21
C GLU A 85 8.92 1.46 -13.76
N THR A 86 9.24 0.53 -12.84
CA THR A 86 8.25 -0.41 -12.29
C THR A 86 7.18 0.30 -11.49
N VAL A 87 7.49 1.44 -10.86
CA VAL A 87 6.52 2.30 -10.19
C VAL A 87 5.58 2.95 -11.20
N ILE A 88 6.08 3.53 -12.29
CA ILE A 88 5.22 4.13 -13.33
C ILE A 88 4.34 3.05 -14.00
N GLU A 89 4.88 1.87 -14.25
CA GLU A 89 4.10 0.73 -14.76
C GLU A 89 2.99 0.33 -13.79
N SER A 90 3.27 0.33 -12.50
CA SER A 90 2.26 0.04 -11.49
C SER A 90 1.16 1.11 -11.39
N PHE A 91 1.45 2.38 -11.73
CA PHE A 91 0.44 3.43 -11.85
C PHE A 91 -0.52 3.16 -13.02
N ARG A 92 0.00 2.71 -14.19
CA ARG A 92 -0.84 2.29 -15.31
C ARG A 92 -1.72 1.12 -14.94
N HIS A 93 -1.13 0.11 -14.29
CA HIS A 93 -1.89 -1.04 -13.82
C HIS A 93 -3.02 -0.65 -12.87
N LEU A 94 -2.82 0.32 -11.98
CA LEU A 94 -3.89 0.85 -11.12
C LEU A 94 -5.03 1.43 -11.95
N VAL A 95 -4.70 2.31 -12.92
CA VAL A 95 -5.69 2.96 -13.79
C VAL A 95 -6.48 1.96 -14.63
N GLU A 96 -5.82 0.90 -15.12
CA GLU A 96 -6.43 -0.16 -15.93
C GLU A 96 -7.29 -1.12 -15.09
N SER A 97 -6.83 -1.42 -13.87
CA SER A 97 -7.47 -2.42 -12.99
C SER A 97 -8.61 -1.86 -12.16
N TYR A 98 -8.64 -0.56 -11.93
CA TYR A 98 -9.66 0.10 -11.13
C TYR A 98 -10.62 0.88 -12.03
N PRO A 99 -11.94 0.58 -11.99
CA PRO A 99 -12.93 1.27 -12.83
C PRO A 99 -13.13 2.70 -12.31
N VAL A 100 -12.28 3.63 -12.76
CA VAL A 100 -12.39 5.05 -12.43
C VAL A 100 -13.53 5.65 -13.28
N PRO A 101 -14.60 6.17 -12.68
CA PRO A 101 -15.65 6.88 -13.40
C PRO A 101 -15.07 8.05 -14.21
N GLU A 102 -15.64 8.36 -15.37
CA GLU A 102 -15.09 9.35 -16.31
C GLU A 102 -14.94 10.74 -15.67
N GLU A 103 -15.88 11.12 -14.80
CA GLU A 103 -15.86 12.40 -14.08
C GLU A 103 -15.00 12.38 -12.80
N SER A 104 -14.42 11.21 -12.45
CA SER A 104 -13.63 11.04 -11.24
C SER A 104 -12.13 11.13 -11.52
N ARG A 105 -11.38 11.56 -10.50
CA ARG A 105 -9.93 11.66 -10.54
C ARG A 105 -9.28 10.91 -9.39
N VAL A 106 -8.26 10.12 -9.72
CA VAL A 106 -7.45 9.44 -8.71
C VAL A 106 -6.43 10.40 -8.10
N TYR A 107 -6.40 10.49 -6.79
CA TYR A 107 -5.37 11.17 -6.02
C TYR A 107 -4.50 10.12 -5.34
N LEU A 108 -3.36 9.82 -5.97
CA LEU A 108 -2.45 8.80 -5.49
C LEU A 108 -1.44 9.39 -4.51
N VAL A 109 -1.49 8.92 -3.28
CA VAL A 109 -0.63 9.37 -2.18
C VAL A 109 0.54 8.41 -2.04
N LEU A 110 1.76 8.96 -2.13
CA LEU A 110 3.04 8.25 -2.18
C LEU A 110 3.94 8.69 -1.02
N ASP A 111 4.82 7.81 -0.60
CA ASP A 111 5.93 8.19 0.26
C ASP A 111 7.02 8.97 -0.51
N ASN A 112 8.08 9.38 0.19
CA ASN A 112 9.18 10.16 -0.38
C ASN A 112 10.35 9.30 -0.89
N ALA A 113 10.14 8.05 -1.26
CA ALA A 113 11.19 7.20 -1.81
C ALA A 113 11.85 7.83 -3.05
N PRO A 114 13.15 7.62 -3.30
CA PRO A 114 13.84 8.21 -4.44
C PRO A 114 13.21 7.84 -5.79
N TRP A 115 12.72 6.62 -5.93
CA TRP A 115 12.05 6.16 -7.15
C TRP A 115 10.68 6.82 -7.34
N HIS A 116 9.90 7.06 -6.26
CA HIS A 116 8.66 7.84 -6.33
C HIS A 116 8.93 9.28 -6.75
N LYS A 117 9.93 9.94 -6.18
CA LYS A 117 10.32 11.30 -6.58
C LYS A 117 10.70 11.38 -8.05
N LYS A 118 11.45 10.39 -8.56
CA LYS A 118 11.80 10.33 -9.98
C LYS A 118 10.58 10.09 -10.86
N ALA A 119 9.71 9.15 -10.48
CA ALA A 119 8.46 8.88 -11.21
C ALA A 119 7.56 10.12 -11.29
N VAL A 120 7.31 10.78 -10.15
CA VAL A 120 6.49 12.02 -10.10
C VAL A 120 7.11 13.13 -10.94
N ARG A 121 8.44 13.29 -10.91
CA ARG A 121 9.14 14.28 -11.73
C ARG A 121 8.88 14.05 -13.21
N LEU A 122 9.06 12.82 -13.71
CA LEU A 122 8.86 12.48 -15.12
C LEU A 122 7.39 12.63 -15.54
N VAL A 123 6.48 12.13 -14.70
CA VAL A 123 5.04 12.12 -14.99
C VAL A 123 4.42 13.50 -14.88
N GLN A 124 4.65 14.24 -13.80
CA GLN A 124 3.93 15.49 -13.50
C GLN A 124 4.74 16.75 -13.76
N THR A 125 6.05 16.77 -13.43
CA THR A 125 6.86 17.99 -13.50
C THR A 125 7.40 18.21 -14.90
N GLU A 126 8.08 17.21 -15.48
CA GLU A 126 8.58 17.24 -16.85
C GLU A 126 7.45 16.99 -17.86
N ALA A 127 6.37 16.40 -17.40
CA ALA A 127 5.15 16.15 -18.17
C ALA A 127 5.39 15.46 -19.50
N LEU A 128 6.27 14.46 -19.50
CA LEU A 128 6.66 13.74 -20.73
C LEU A 128 5.43 13.16 -21.44
N PRO A 129 5.36 13.26 -22.78
CA PRO A 129 4.18 12.85 -23.55
C PRO A 129 3.75 11.40 -23.34
N GLU A 130 4.71 10.47 -23.16
CA GLU A 130 4.47 9.05 -22.95
C GLU A 130 3.73 8.71 -21.65
N TYR A 131 3.55 9.69 -20.75
CA TYR A 131 2.81 9.54 -19.47
C TYR A 131 1.52 10.38 -19.42
N GLN A 132 1.02 10.82 -20.57
CA GLN A 132 -0.21 11.59 -20.66
C GLN A 132 -1.42 10.81 -20.12
N ASP A 133 -1.48 9.52 -20.43
CA ASP A 133 -2.49 8.58 -19.97
C ASP A 133 -2.65 8.57 -18.44
N ILE A 134 -1.51 8.66 -17.72
CA ILE A 134 -1.49 8.72 -16.26
C ILE A 134 -1.98 10.10 -15.79
N ARG A 135 -1.46 11.18 -16.38
CA ARG A 135 -1.83 12.56 -15.99
C ARG A 135 -3.31 12.87 -16.16
N ASP A 136 -3.92 12.33 -17.20
CA ASP A 136 -5.33 12.58 -17.49
C ASP A 136 -6.24 12.00 -16.40
N ARG A 137 -5.83 10.95 -15.74
CA ARG A 137 -6.64 10.21 -14.76
C ARG A 137 -6.17 10.33 -13.31
N MET A 138 -4.91 10.76 -13.08
CA MET A 138 -4.27 10.70 -11.78
C MET A 138 -3.53 11.97 -11.42
N THR A 139 -3.61 12.33 -10.15
CA THR A 139 -2.76 13.36 -9.50
C THR A 139 -1.91 12.69 -8.43
N LEU A 140 -0.60 12.86 -8.50
CA LEU A 140 0.35 12.28 -7.56
C LEU A 140 0.62 13.26 -6.39
N ILE A 141 0.51 12.79 -5.16
CA ILE A 141 0.66 13.60 -3.94
C ILE A 141 1.68 12.91 -3.04
N PHE A 142 2.65 13.66 -2.51
CA PHE A 142 3.59 13.11 -1.53
C PHE A 142 3.06 13.25 -0.11
N LEU A 143 3.28 12.21 0.69
CA LEU A 143 3.20 12.30 2.15
C LEU A 143 4.25 13.29 2.68
N PRO A 144 3.99 13.94 3.83
CA PRO A 144 5.03 14.68 4.52
C PRO A 144 6.24 13.77 4.83
N PRO A 145 7.46 14.30 4.77
CA PRO A 145 8.65 13.51 5.10
C PRO A 145 8.57 12.90 6.51
N TYR A 146 9.02 11.66 6.65
CA TYR A 146 9.07 10.93 7.93
C TYR A 146 7.71 10.81 8.64
N SER A 147 6.64 10.59 7.88
CA SER A 147 5.28 10.47 8.40
C SER A 147 4.58 9.17 7.94
N PRO A 148 5.15 7.98 8.22
CA PRO A 148 4.55 6.71 7.84
C PRO A 148 3.18 6.49 8.49
N ASP A 149 2.96 7.08 9.69
CA ASP A 149 1.67 6.98 10.40
C ASP A 149 0.49 7.60 9.62
N LEU A 150 0.80 8.46 8.62
CA LEU A 150 -0.19 9.03 7.72
C LEU A 150 -0.47 8.14 6.50
N ASN A 151 0.22 7.00 6.35
CA ASN A 151 -0.02 6.05 5.27
C ASN A 151 -0.87 4.87 5.76
N PRO A 152 -2.19 4.83 5.51
CA PRO A 152 -3.07 3.79 6.02
C PRO A 152 -2.74 2.39 5.47
N ILE A 153 -2.05 2.26 4.35
CA ILE A 153 -1.66 0.96 3.80
C ILE A 153 -0.68 0.21 4.71
N GLU A 154 0.07 0.90 5.55
CA GLU A 154 0.88 0.27 6.58
C GLU A 154 0.05 -0.60 7.54
N GLN A 155 -1.20 -0.22 7.81
CA GLN A 155 -2.13 -1.02 8.59
C GLN A 155 -2.53 -2.30 7.84
N VAL A 156 -2.67 -2.20 6.51
CA VAL A 156 -2.95 -3.35 5.64
C VAL A 156 -1.79 -4.35 5.71
N TRP A 157 -0.55 -3.88 5.60
CA TRP A 157 0.63 -4.73 5.72
C TRP A 157 0.74 -5.39 7.09
N ARG A 158 0.41 -4.65 8.15
CA ARG A 158 0.41 -5.18 9.51
C ARG A 158 -0.63 -6.28 9.70
N ILE A 159 -1.86 -6.09 9.21
CA ILE A 159 -2.90 -7.13 9.31
C ILE A 159 -2.58 -8.34 8.43
N THR A 160 -2.03 -8.12 7.24
CA THR A 160 -1.57 -9.20 6.35
C THR A 160 -0.50 -10.04 7.03
N ARG A 161 0.50 -9.41 7.66
CA ARG A 161 1.52 -10.16 8.43
C ARG A 161 0.89 -10.98 9.53
N ARG A 162 -0.04 -10.41 10.29
CA ARG A 162 -0.72 -11.09 11.39
C ARG A 162 -1.55 -12.29 10.93
N GLU A 163 -2.25 -12.16 9.82
CA GLU A 163 -3.19 -13.17 9.34
C GLU A 163 -2.53 -14.23 8.46
N VAL A 164 -1.47 -13.87 7.75
CA VAL A 164 -0.86 -14.73 6.73
C VAL A 164 0.51 -15.25 7.13
N THR A 165 1.41 -14.41 7.66
CA THR A 165 2.83 -14.81 7.78
C THR A 165 3.32 -15.02 9.21
N HIS A 166 2.75 -14.34 10.21
CA HIS A 166 3.21 -14.50 11.60
C HIS A 166 2.97 -15.92 12.12
N ASN A 167 4.01 -16.49 12.74
CA ASN A 167 4.00 -17.86 13.32
C ASN A 167 3.66 -18.95 12.29
N ARG A 168 3.88 -18.71 11.00
CA ARG A 168 3.67 -19.68 9.92
C ARG A 168 4.99 -20.00 9.22
N TYR A 169 5.16 -21.26 8.89
CA TYR A 169 6.30 -21.77 8.12
C TYR A 169 5.95 -21.83 6.64
N PHE A 170 6.83 -21.31 5.81
CA PHE A 170 6.79 -21.46 4.36
C PHE A 170 8.08 -22.16 3.90
N PRO A 171 7.99 -23.27 3.14
CA PRO A 171 9.18 -24.00 2.71
C PRO A 171 10.03 -23.22 1.69
N ASN A 172 9.41 -22.32 0.93
CA ASN A 172 10.06 -21.50 -0.11
C ASN A 172 9.24 -20.24 -0.43
N ALA A 173 9.78 -19.39 -1.29
CA ALA A 173 9.14 -18.13 -1.71
C ALA A 173 7.82 -18.39 -2.48
N GLN A 174 7.76 -19.43 -3.31
CA GLN A 174 6.56 -19.75 -4.09
C GLN A 174 5.37 -20.13 -3.21
N ALA A 175 5.59 -20.88 -2.13
CA ALA A 175 4.53 -21.23 -1.18
C ALA A 175 4.01 -19.99 -0.44
N LEU A 176 4.91 -19.08 -0.04
CA LEU A 176 4.55 -17.79 0.55
C LEU A 176 3.75 -16.96 -0.44
N GLU A 177 4.24 -16.79 -1.67
CA GLU A 177 3.63 -16.04 -2.73
C GLU A 177 2.21 -16.53 -3.04
N SER A 178 2.02 -17.84 -3.28
CA SER A 178 0.69 -18.41 -3.55
C SER A 178 -0.29 -18.15 -2.41
N THR A 179 0.17 -18.18 -1.17
CA THR A 179 -0.68 -17.89 0.00
C THR A 179 -1.07 -16.43 0.06
N LEU A 180 -0.12 -15.50 -0.20
CA LEU A 180 -0.36 -14.06 -0.23
C LEU A 180 -1.28 -13.68 -1.40
N ASP A 181 -1.07 -14.25 -2.59
CA ASP A 181 -1.91 -13.98 -3.76
C ASP A 181 -3.37 -14.39 -3.49
N GLY A 182 -3.57 -15.57 -2.91
CA GLY A 182 -4.91 -16.01 -2.49
C GLY A 182 -5.54 -15.06 -1.46
N TYR A 183 -4.77 -14.59 -0.50
CA TYR A 183 -5.24 -13.61 0.49
C TYR A 183 -5.60 -12.28 -0.17
N PHE A 184 -4.74 -11.72 -1.00
CA PHE A 184 -4.99 -10.44 -1.66
C PHE A 184 -6.15 -10.50 -2.65
N ALA A 185 -6.36 -11.62 -3.33
CA ALA A 185 -7.49 -11.80 -4.24
C ALA A 185 -8.84 -11.60 -3.54
N THR A 186 -8.95 -11.95 -2.25
CA THR A 186 -10.18 -11.74 -1.46
C THR A 186 -10.43 -10.29 -1.06
N HIS A 187 -9.45 -9.39 -1.28
CA HIS A 187 -9.49 -7.98 -0.89
C HIS A 187 -9.61 -7.02 -2.09
N ARG A 188 -9.74 -7.54 -3.32
CA ARG A 188 -9.96 -6.72 -4.53
C ARG A 188 -11.33 -6.07 -4.61
N GLN A 189 -12.30 -6.58 -3.87
CA GLN A 189 -13.67 -6.05 -3.80
C GLN A 189 -13.81 -5.18 -2.56
N PRO A 190 -14.83 -4.30 -2.50
CA PRO A 190 -15.10 -3.48 -1.33
C PRO A 190 -15.07 -4.30 -0.04
N ASN A 191 -14.29 -3.83 0.93
CA ASN A 191 -13.99 -4.54 2.17
C ASN A 191 -14.14 -3.62 3.37
N ARG A 192 -15.25 -3.75 4.09
CA ARG A 192 -15.56 -2.91 5.26
C ARG A 192 -14.46 -2.97 6.34
N LYS A 193 -13.88 -4.15 6.58
CA LYS A 193 -12.81 -4.31 7.57
C LYS A 193 -11.59 -3.47 7.22
N LEU A 194 -11.18 -3.45 5.94
CA LEU A 194 -10.07 -2.62 5.50
C LEU A 194 -10.47 -1.14 5.46
N ALA A 195 -11.68 -0.80 5.05
CA ALA A 195 -12.17 0.59 5.10
C ALA A 195 -12.13 1.15 6.53
N ASP A 196 -12.64 0.40 7.51
CA ASP A 196 -12.60 0.79 8.93
C ASP A 196 -11.15 0.91 9.46
N LEU A 197 -10.26 0.01 9.02
CA LEU A 197 -8.85 -0.01 9.40
C LEU A 197 -8.07 1.19 8.81
N CYS A 198 -8.37 1.55 7.57
CA CYS A 198 -7.71 2.60 6.81
C CYS A 198 -8.39 3.97 6.97
N SER A 199 -9.51 4.04 7.70
CA SER A 199 -10.20 5.30 7.94
C SER A 199 -9.31 6.29 8.68
N PHE A 200 -9.25 7.53 8.20
CA PHE A 200 -8.62 8.63 8.93
C PHE A 200 -9.51 8.95 10.15
N LYS A 201 -9.18 8.36 11.29
CA LYS A 201 -9.80 8.78 12.55
C LYS A 201 -9.23 10.14 12.90
N HIS A 202 -10.06 11.16 12.84
CA HIS A 202 -9.74 12.43 13.48
C HIS A 202 -9.57 12.14 14.97
N ASN A 203 -8.37 12.24 15.49
CA ASN A 203 -8.20 12.46 16.91
C ASN A 203 -8.63 13.92 17.15
N ASN A 204 -9.86 14.09 17.58
CA ASN A 204 -10.33 15.33 18.19
C ASN A 204 -9.56 15.55 19.49
#